data_b59593bb5f6ce59e4d06bc695a3aec35
#
_entry.id   b59593bb5f6ce59e4d06bc695a3aec35
#
_cell.length_a   1.000
_cell.length_b   1.000
_cell.length_c   1.000
_cell.angle_alpha   90.00
_cell.angle_beta   90.00
_cell.angle_gamma   90.00
#
_symmetry.space_group_name_H-M   'P 1'
#
loop_
_entity.id
_entity.type
_entity.pdbx_description
1 polymer ?
#
loop_
_entity_poly.entity_id
_entity_poly.type
_entity_poly.pdbx_seq_one_letter_code
_entity_poly.pdbx_strand_id
1 'polypeptide(L)'
;MPDFVCKVAATGVTVSLGHQLAKSPKDIEDCIVAGAKAFTHLGNGIPNEVNRHDNIVYTALVEDRASVMFIPDGHHLPDTMLKLYARAVPLKRLVAVSDAQYPAGLPPGEYEVCGAHARLEPNGLLWNPARNCLVGATTPIAKCMRILEERIGLTPDECRAIGHDNALALIDKR
;
A
#
# COMPACT_ATOMS: atom_id res chain seq x y z
N MET A 1 16.67 -6.54 11.26
CA MET A 1 16.04 -5.82 10.13
C MET A 1 16.72 -4.46 9.87
N PRO A 2 16.95 -3.56 10.83
CA PRO A 2 17.57 -2.25 10.57
C PRO A 2 18.93 -2.32 9.84
N ASP A 3 19.82 -3.23 10.20
CA ASP A 3 21.11 -3.41 9.51
C ASP A 3 20.99 -3.72 8.02
N PHE A 4 19.98 -4.54 7.66
CA PHE A 4 19.68 -4.83 6.24
C PHE A 4 19.19 -3.58 5.53
N VAL A 5 18.24 -2.85 6.14
CA VAL A 5 17.73 -1.57 5.60
C VAL A 5 18.87 -0.59 5.38
N CYS A 6 19.76 -0.42 6.37
CA CYS A 6 20.92 0.47 6.29
C CYS A 6 21.83 0.12 5.10
N LYS A 7 22.17 -1.17 4.94
CA LYS A 7 23.02 -1.65 3.84
C LYS A 7 22.39 -1.39 2.47
N VAL A 8 21.08 -1.65 2.32
CA VAL A 8 20.36 -1.44 1.05
C VAL A 8 20.22 0.06 0.76
N ALA A 9 19.84 0.86 1.75
CA ALA A 9 19.72 2.31 1.60
C ALA A 9 21.07 2.97 1.20
N ALA A 10 22.18 2.47 1.73
CA ALA A 10 23.51 2.95 1.38
C ALA A 10 23.89 2.74 -0.10
N THR A 11 23.27 1.79 -0.79
CA THR A 11 23.45 1.58 -2.25
C THR A 11 22.67 2.59 -3.10
N GLY A 12 21.90 3.46 -2.47
CA GLY A 12 21.06 4.41 -3.16
C GLY A 12 19.65 3.88 -3.48
N VAL A 13 19.29 2.65 -3.12
CA VAL A 13 17.95 2.09 -3.31
C VAL A 13 16.97 2.64 -2.30
N THR A 14 15.75 3.00 -2.74
CA THR A 14 14.66 3.38 -1.85
C THR A 14 14.06 2.14 -1.21
N VAL A 15 14.15 2.07 0.12
CA VAL A 15 13.62 0.94 0.89
C VAL A 15 12.19 1.23 1.36
N SER A 16 11.28 0.30 1.09
CA SER A 16 9.90 0.34 1.57
C SER A 16 9.60 -0.87 2.47
N LEU A 17 8.89 -0.62 3.57
CA LEU A 17 8.51 -1.63 4.54
C LEU A 17 7.14 -2.23 4.16
N GLY A 18 7.09 -3.52 3.87
CA GLY A 18 5.86 -4.22 3.49
C GLY A 18 5.55 -5.43 4.37
N HIS A 19 4.28 -5.88 4.39
CA HIS A 19 3.82 -7.05 5.16
C HIS A 19 4.30 -7.02 6.62
N GLN A 20 4.07 -5.89 7.28
CA GLN A 20 4.67 -5.62 8.59
C GLN A 20 4.12 -6.54 9.67
N LEU A 21 5.03 -7.27 10.30
CA LEU A 21 4.79 -8.04 11.51
C LEU A 21 5.55 -7.42 12.69
N ALA A 22 5.75 -6.09 12.66
CA ALA A 22 6.43 -5.37 13.73
C ALA A 22 5.71 -5.58 15.05
N LYS A 23 6.48 -5.88 16.09
CA LYS A 23 5.94 -6.15 17.44
C LYS A 23 5.74 -4.86 18.23
N SER A 24 6.41 -3.78 17.81
CA SER A 24 6.33 -2.49 18.48
C SER A 24 6.59 -1.34 17.50
N PRO A 25 6.14 -0.10 17.78
CA PRO A 25 6.49 1.10 17.03
C PRO A 25 8.00 1.30 16.90
N LYS A 26 8.77 0.89 17.93
CA LYS A 26 10.23 1.00 17.89
C LYS A 26 10.87 0.21 16.77
N ASP A 27 10.35 -0.98 16.42
CA ASP A 27 10.86 -1.77 15.30
C ASP A 27 10.76 -1.01 13.97
N ILE A 28 9.70 -0.22 13.82
CA ILE A 28 9.49 0.63 12.64
C ILE A 28 10.42 1.84 12.67
N GLU A 29 10.50 2.53 13.81
CA GLU A 29 11.38 3.67 13.98
C GLU A 29 12.83 3.31 13.68
N ASP A 30 13.33 2.19 14.19
CA ASP A 30 14.68 1.70 13.93
C ASP A 30 14.91 1.46 12.42
N CYS A 31 13.91 0.98 11.68
CA CYS A 31 14.00 0.84 10.22
C CYS A 31 13.98 2.19 9.49
N ILE A 32 13.20 3.15 9.94
CA ILE A 32 13.16 4.52 9.39
C ILE A 32 14.50 5.23 9.63
N VAL A 33 15.05 5.13 10.83
CA VAL A 33 16.38 5.67 11.16
C VAL A 33 17.47 5.02 10.29
N ALA A 34 17.33 3.72 10.01
CA ALA A 34 18.23 2.99 9.14
C ALA A 34 18.09 3.33 7.64
N GLY A 35 17.08 4.15 7.25
CA GLY A 35 16.96 4.67 5.89
C GLY A 35 15.75 4.19 5.10
N ALA A 36 14.78 3.49 5.72
CA ALA A 36 13.50 3.19 5.06
C ALA A 36 12.73 4.50 4.79
N LYS A 37 12.08 4.60 3.62
CA LYS A 37 11.43 5.81 3.11
C LYS A 37 9.94 5.65 2.83
N ALA A 38 9.41 4.43 2.91
CA ALA A 38 8.00 4.20 2.62
C ALA A 38 7.44 2.99 3.37
N PHE A 39 6.12 2.93 3.46
CA PHE A 39 5.33 1.77 3.87
C PHE A 39 4.61 1.23 2.63
N THR A 40 4.86 -0.02 2.27
CA THR A 40 4.22 -0.69 1.13
C THR A 40 2.78 -1.05 1.50
N HIS A 41 1.82 -0.70 0.63
CA HIS A 41 0.39 -1.03 0.71
C HIS A 41 -0.15 -1.11 2.16
N LEU A 42 0.05 -0.02 2.91
CA LEU A 42 -0.32 0.05 4.34
C LEU A 42 -1.74 -0.48 4.59
N GLY A 43 -1.89 -1.29 5.63
CA GLY A 43 -3.15 -1.96 5.96
C GLY A 43 -3.32 -3.33 5.32
N ASN A 44 -2.44 -3.73 4.39
CA ASN A 44 -2.44 -5.05 3.75
C ASN A 44 -1.25 -5.89 4.21
N GLY A 45 -1.43 -7.22 4.26
CA GLY A 45 -0.39 -8.14 4.71
C GLY A 45 -0.02 -7.99 6.20
N ILE A 46 -0.89 -7.43 7.01
CA ILE A 46 -0.78 -7.38 8.48
C ILE A 46 -1.78 -8.35 9.11
N PRO A 47 -1.61 -8.77 10.39
CA PRO A 47 -2.59 -9.60 11.08
C PRO A 47 -3.97 -8.92 11.15
N ASN A 48 -5.05 -9.71 11.06
CA ASN A 48 -6.41 -9.20 11.22
C ASN A 48 -6.66 -8.64 12.65
N GLU A 49 -5.97 -9.20 13.63
CA GLU A 49 -6.02 -8.74 15.01
C GLU A 49 -4.73 -8.01 15.36
N VAL A 50 -4.85 -6.75 15.76
CA VAL A 50 -3.73 -5.90 16.18
C VAL A 50 -4.04 -5.25 17.53
N ASN A 51 -3.01 -4.82 18.25
CA ASN A 51 -3.21 -4.02 19.44
C ASN A 51 -3.97 -2.74 19.08
N ARG A 52 -5.06 -2.43 19.80
CA ARG A 52 -5.95 -1.30 19.52
C ARG A 52 -5.26 0.06 19.59
N HIS A 53 -4.21 0.21 20.35
CA HIS A 53 -3.52 1.48 20.59
C HIS A 53 -2.10 1.49 20.00
N ASP A 54 -1.44 0.34 19.96
CA ASP A 54 -0.05 0.20 19.61
C ASP A 54 0.09 -0.73 18.40
N ASN A 55 -0.07 -0.18 17.20
CA ASN A 55 -0.03 -0.94 15.96
C ASN A 55 0.63 -0.16 14.82
N ILE A 56 1.05 -0.93 13.82
CA ILE A 56 1.78 -0.42 12.66
C ILE A 56 1.00 0.64 11.85
N VAL A 57 -0.32 0.53 11.78
CA VAL A 57 -1.12 1.47 10.97
C VAL A 57 -1.02 2.87 11.56
N TYR A 58 -1.26 3.02 12.87
CA TYR A 58 -1.15 4.31 13.54
C TYR A 58 0.28 4.86 13.50
N THR A 59 1.28 4.00 13.73
CA THR A 59 2.69 4.39 13.63
C THR A 59 3.01 4.94 12.24
N ALA A 60 2.59 4.26 11.18
CA ALA A 60 2.85 4.70 9.80
C ALA A 60 2.12 6.01 9.43
N LEU A 61 0.90 6.21 9.94
CA LEU A 61 0.13 7.43 9.66
C LEU A 61 0.80 8.68 10.22
N VAL A 62 1.46 8.58 11.38
CA VAL A 62 2.11 9.71 12.07
C VAL A 62 3.61 9.82 11.80
N GLU A 63 4.21 8.87 11.09
CA GLU A 63 5.65 8.88 10.77
C GLU A 63 5.96 9.79 9.58
N ASP A 64 6.35 11.04 9.85
CA ASP A 64 6.52 12.08 8.83
C ASP A 64 7.70 11.88 7.86
N ARG A 65 8.65 11.00 8.19
CA ARG A 65 9.86 10.73 7.40
C ARG A 65 9.64 9.73 6.27
N ALA A 66 8.47 9.06 6.22
CA ALA A 66 8.18 8.01 5.25
C ALA A 66 6.86 8.22 4.51
N SER A 67 6.82 7.83 3.25
CA SER A 67 5.62 7.82 2.43
C SER A 67 4.72 6.65 2.78
N VAL A 68 3.42 6.83 2.65
CA VAL A 68 2.39 5.79 2.84
C VAL A 68 1.88 5.37 1.48
N MET A 69 2.25 4.16 1.03
CA MET A 69 1.64 3.56 -0.15
C MET A 69 0.37 2.82 0.25
N PHE A 70 -0.67 2.87 -0.58
CA PHE A 70 -1.94 2.19 -0.31
C PHE A 70 -2.64 1.78 -1.62
N ILE A 71 -3.55 0.80 -1.53
CA ILE A 71 -4.26 0.23 -2.69
C ILE A 71 -5.72 0.72 -2.67
N PRO A 72 -6.09 1.75 -3.45
CA PRO A 72 -7.45 2.25 -3.50
C PRO A 72 -8.28 1.59 -4.62
N ASP A 73 -8.27 0.27 -4.69
CA ASP A 73 -8.93 -0.52 -5.75
C ASP A 73 -10.41 -0.80 -5.48
N GLY A 74 -10.90 -0.45 -4.29
CA GLY A 74 -12.27 -0.72 -3.85
C GLY A 74 -12.48 -2.11 -3.26
N HIS A 75 -11.43 -2.93 -3.13
CA HIS A 75 -11.47 -4.28 -2.56
C HIS A 75 -10.57 -4.44 -1.34
N HIS A 76 -9.34 -3.88 -1.37
CA HIS A 76 -8.35 -4.02 -0.31
C HIS A 76 -8.68 -3.19 0.93
N LEU A 77 -9.03 -1.93 0.74
CA LEU A 77 -9.30 -1.01 1.83
C LEU A 77 -10.73 -0.47 1.77
N PRO A 78 -11.47 -0.48 2.89
CA PRO A 78 -12.77 0.16 2.94
C PRO A 78 -12.63 1.69 2.82
N ASP A 79 -13.69 2.36 2.35
CA ASP A 79 -13.71 3.83 2.17
C ASP A 79 -13.37 4.60 3.44
N THR A 80 -13.70 4.05 4.61
CA THR A 80 -13.34 4.65 5.90
C THR A 80 -11.83 4.72 6.11
N MET A 81 -11.08 3.70 5.69
CA MET A 81 -9.61 3.71 5.75
C MET A 81 -9.01 4.66 4.72
N LEU A 82 -9.54 4.67 3.49
CA LEU A 82 -9.10 5.61 2.46
C LEU A 82 -9.32 7.07 2.90
N LYS A 83 -10.49 7.37 3.51
CA LYS A 83 -10.79 8.69 4.10
C LYS A 83 -9.87 9.02 5.27
N LEU A 84 -9.55 8.04 6.11
CA LEU A 84 -8.61 8.23 7.22
C LEU A 84 -7.23 8.62 6.68
N TYR A 85 -6.71 7.90 5.68
CA TYR A 85 -5.41 8.19 5.09
C TYR A 85 -5.38 9.58 4.46
N ALA A 86 -6.40 9.94 3.68
CA ALA A 86 -6.51 11.25 3.04
C ALA A 86 -6.57 12.42 4.04
N ARG A 87 -7.07 12.20 5.25
CA ARG A 87 -7.21 13.24 6.30
C ARG A 87 -6.03 13.27 7.27
N ALA A 88 -5.45 12.13 7.59
CA ALA A 88 -4.43 12.02 8.62
C ALA A 88 -3.01 12.19 8.06
N VAL A 89 -2.79 11.85 6.78
CA VAL A 89 -1.46 11.88 6.15
C VAL A 89 -1.36 13.08 5.22
N PRO A 90 -0.32 13.92 5.34
CA PRO A 90 -0.07 15.00 4.38
C PRO A 90 -0.02 14.46 2.94
N LEU A 91 -0.70 15.14 2.01
CA LEU A 91 -0.88 14.68 0.63
C LEU A 91 0.43 14.23 -0.03
N LYS A 92 1.53 14.98 0.17
CA LYS A 92 2.85 14.70 -0.37
C LYS A 92 3.47 13.37 0.08
N ARG A 93 2.94 12.76 1.14
CA ARG A 93 3.39 11.46 1.65
C ARG A 93 2.53 10.30 1.16
N LEU A 94 1.36 10.57 0.56
CA LEU A 94 0.46 9.54 0.05
C LEU A 94 0.91 9.09 -1.33
N VAL A 95 0.97 7.77 -1.57
CA VAL A 95 1.28 7.18 -2.87
C VAL A 95 0.27 6.06 -3.14
N ALA A 96 -0.55 6.22 -4.18
CA ALA A 96 -1.42 5.15 -4.61
C ALA A 96 -0.64 4.13 -5.44
N VAL A 97 -0.84 2.85 -5.15
CA VAL A 97 -0.31 1.74 -5.92
C VAL A 97 -1.45 0.82 -6.35
N SER A 98 -1.33 0.19 -7.51
CA SER A 98 -2.34 -0.77 -7.97
C SER A 98 -2.18 -2.14 -7.31
N ASP A 99 -0.96 -2.56 -7.05
CA ASP A 99 -0.60 -3.94 -6.67
C ASP A 99 -1.18 -4.97 -7.66
N ALA A 100 -1.28 -4.56 -8.94
CA ALA A 100 -1.92 -5.36 -9.97
C ALA A 100 -1.08 -6.60 -10.30
N GLN A 101 -1.73 -7.75 -10.28
CA GLN A 101 -1.18 -9.03 -10.68
C GLN A 101 -1.46 -9.32 -12.16
N TYR A 102 -0.79 -10.32 -12.73
CA TYR A 102 -0.90 -10.63 -14.16
C TYR A 102 -2.33 -10.92 -14.66
N PRO A 103 -3.32 -11.40 -13.84
CA PRO A 103 -4.69 -11.56 -14.31
C PRO A 103 -5.44 -10.25 -14.57
N ALA A 104 -4.83 -9.09 -14.27
CA ALA A 104 -5.45 -7.80 -14.55
C ALA A 104 -5.76 -7.64 -16.06
N GLY A 105 -7.03 -7.45 -16.38
CA GLY A 105 -7.53 -7.35 -17.76
C GLY A 105 -7.89 -8.68 -18.41
N LEU A 106 -7.69 -9.81 -17.74
CA LEU A 106 -8.14 -11.12 -18.21
C LEU A 106 -9.62 -11.36 -17.83
N PRO A 107 -10.30 -12.33 -18.48
CA PRO A 107 -11.67 -12.73 -18.11
C PRO A 107 -11.74 -13.26 -16.67
N PRO A 108 -12.90 -13.16 -16.01
CA PRO A 108 -13.12 -13.85 -14.74
C PRO A 108 -12.86 -15.36 -14.86
N GLY A 109 -12.23 -15.94 -13.84
CA GLY A 109 -11.85 -17.36 -13.88
C GLY A 109 -10.83 -17.72 -12.79
N GLU A 110 -10.29 -18.94 -12.92
CA GLU A 110 -9.28 -19.49 -12.02
C GLU A 110 -7.88 -19.27 -12.59
N TYR A 111 -6.97 -18.83 -11.75
CA TYR A 111 -5.59 -18.50 -12.09
C TYR A 111 -4.62 -19.03 -11.02
N GLU A 112 -3.33 -19.05 -11.33
CA GLU A 112 -2.28 -19.32 -10.36
C GLU A 112 -1.40 -18.08 -10.22
N VAL A 113 -1.41 -17.41 -9.08
CA VAL A 113 -0.68 -16.17 -8.82
C VAL A 113 0.40 -16.44 -7.78
N CYS A 114 1.65 -16.23 -8.12
CA CYS A 114 2.81 -16.47 -7.23
C CYS A 114 2.81 -17.85 -6.56
N GLY A 115 2.42 -18.90 -7.32
CA GLY A 115 2.34 -20.27 -6.82
C GLY A 115 1.12 -20.55 -5.92
N ALA A 116 0.16 -19.65 -5.86
CA ALA A 116 -1.07 -19.83 -5.13
C ALA A 116 -2.29 -19.81 -6.07
N HIS A 117 -3.26 -20.67 -5.81
CA HIS A 117 -4.55 -20.64 -6.52
C HIS A 117 -5.27 -19.32 -6.23
N ALA A 118 -5.80 -18.69 -7.27
CA ALA A 118 -6.52 -17.43 -7.19
C ALA A 118 -7.73 -17.43 -8.11
N ARG A 119 -8.84 -16.85 -7.66
CA ARG A 119 -10.05 -16.63 -8.45
C ARG A 119 -10.19 -15.15 -8.74
N LEU A 120 -10.37 -14.83 -10.01
CA LEU A 120 -10.77 -13.50 -10.48
C LEU A 120 -12.28 -13.45 -10.66
N GLU A 121 -12.93 -12.62 -9.85
CA GLU A 121 -14.38 -12.43 -9.91
C GLU A 121 -14.77 -11.39 -10.99
N PRO A 122 -16.05 -11.38 -11.46
CA PRO A 122 -16.51 -10.41 -12.47
C PRO A 122 -16.36 -8.94 -12.06
N ASN A 123 -16.35 -8.64 -10.76
CA ASN A 123 -16.16 -7.29 -10.24
C ASN A 123 -14.68 -6.87 -10.14
N GLY A 124 -13.75 -7.76 -10.48
CA GLY A 124 -12.31 -7.52 -10.41
C GLY A 124 -11.64 -7.92 -9.09
N LEU A 125 -12.37 -8.54 -8.16
CA LEU A 125 -11.79 -9.10 -6.94
C LEU A 125 -10.90 -10.29 -7.30
N LEU A 126 -9.64 -10.25 -6.89
CA LEU A 126 -8.70 -11.37 -7.03
C LEU A 126 -8.38 -11.94 -5.64
N TRP A 127 -8.78 -13.18 -5.39
CA TRP A 127 -8.67 -13.76 -4.06
C TRP A 127 -8.41 -15.26 -4.07
N ASN A 128 -7.88 -15.78 -2.98
CA ASN A 128 -7.71 -17.22 -2.75
C ASN A 128 -8.87 -17.74 -1.90
N PRO A 129 -9.79 -18.55 -2.46
CA PRO A 129 -10.95 -19.07 -1.75
C PRO A 129 -10.57 -19.96 -0.55
N ALA A 130 -9.50 -20.75 -0.67
CA ALA A 130 -9.09 -21.68 0.37
C ALA A 130 -8.49 -20.97 1.60
N ARG A 131 -7.85 -19.81 1.38
CA ARG A 131 -7.21 -19.01 2.45
C ARG A 131 -8.07 -17.82 2.89
N ASN A 132 -9.16 -17.55 2.18
CA ASN A 132 -10.01 -16.38 2.37
C ASN A 132 -9.22 -15.07 2.46
N CYS A 133 -8.31 -14.86 1.51
CA CYS A 133 -7.48 -13.65 1.45
C CYS A 133 -7.32 -13.15 0.01
N LEU A 134 -7.07 -11.86 -0.14
CA LEU A 134 -6.72 -11.27 -1.42
C LEU A 134 -5.32 -11.74 -1.87
N VAL A 135 -5.12 -11.78 -3.19
CA VAL A 135 -3.85 -12.20 -3.82
C VAL A 135 -3.41 -11.09 -4.78
N GLY A 136 -3.22 -9.89 -4.24
CA GLY A 136 -3.01 -8.68 -5.02
C GLY A 136 -4.29 -8.17 -5.68
N ALA A 137 -4.17 -7.25 -6.63
CA ALA A 137 -5.28 -6.58 -7.29
C ALA A 137 -5.34 -6.85 -8.80
N THR A 138 -6.43 -6.41 -9.43
CA THR A 138 -6.57 -6.36 -10.89
C THR A 138 -7.04 -4.99 -11.39
N THR A 139 -7.23 -4.05 -10.48
CA THR A 139 -7.68 -2.70 -10.79
C THR A 139 -6.52 -1.83 -11.28
N PRO A 140 -6.56 -1.31 -12.51
CA PRO A 140 -5.52 -0.40 -13.01
C PRO A 140 -5.47 0.90 -12.20
N ILE A 141 -4.28 1.51 -12.11
CA ILE A 141 -4.07 2.75 -11.33
C ILE A 141 -5.03 3.88 -11.75
N ALA A 142 -5.34 4.02 -13.04
CA ALA A 142 -6.30 5.00 -13.52
C ALA A 142 -7.72 4.81 -12.96
N LYS A 143 -8.14 3.56 -12.71
CA LYS A 143 -9.42 3.27 -12.05
C LYS A 143 -9.32 3.53 -10.55
N CYS A 144 -8.18 3.25 -9.93
CA CYS A 144 -7.91 3.59 -8.53
C CYS A 144 -8.07 5.11 -8.30
N MET A 145 -7.57 5.95 -9.22
CA MET A 145 -7.75 7.41 -9.13
C MET A 145 -9.22 7.81 -9.20
N ARG A 146 -9.99 7.24 -10.12
CA ARG A 146 -11.45 7.49 -10.17
C ARG A 146 -12.18 7.11 -8.90
N ILE A 147 -11.80 6.00 -8.26
CA ILE A 147 -12.36 5.60 -6.97
C ILE A 147 -12.07 6.66 -5.90
N LEU A 148 -10.86 7.21 -5.86
CA LEU A 148 -10.50 8.29 -4.93
C LEU A 148 -11.31 9.56 -5.19
N GLU A 149 -11.53 9.95 -6.45
CA GLU A 149 -12.36 11.09 -6.80
C GLU A 149 -13.83 10.87 -6.41
N GLU A 150 -14.43 9.77 -6.87
CA GLU A 150 -15.86 9.51 -6.75
C GLU A 150 -16.32 9.15 -5.34
N ARG A 151 -15.51 8.36 -4.60
CA ARG A 151 -15.92 7.80 -3.30
C ARG A 151 -15.28 8.50 -2.10
N ILE A 152 -14.10 9.08 -2.30
CA ILE A 152 -13.36 9.73 -1.22
C ILE A 152 -13.47 11.24 -1.31
N GLY A 153 -13.68 11.79 -2.52
CA GLY A 153 -13.89 13.21 -2.78
C GLY A 153 -12.59 13.99 -2.98
N LEU A 154 -11.53 13.31 -3.41
CA LEU A 154 -10.28 13.98 -3.79
C LEU A 154 -10.45 14.68 -5.15
N THR A 155 -9.78 15.81 -5.30
CA THR A 155 -9.74 16.55 -6.57
C THR A 155 -8.85 15.81 -7.60
N PRO A 156 -9.02 16.08 -8.91
CA PRO A 156 -8.14 15.51 -9.95
C PRO A 156 -6.65 15.83 -9.73
N ASP A 157 -6.32 17.02 -9.23
CA ASP A 157 -4.94 17.41 -8.92
C ASP A 157 -4.37 16.62 -7.74
N GLU A 158 -5.16 16.39 -6.69
CA GLU A 158 -4.76 15.53 -5.57
C GLU A 158 -4.57 14.08 -6.02
N CYS A 159 -5.46 13.56 -6.86
CA CYS A 159 -5.34 12.22 -7.43
C CYS A 159 -4.09 12.10 -8.32
N ARG A 160 -3.77 13.11 -9.12
CA ARG A 160 -2.52 13.15 -9.89
C ARG A 160 -1.30 13.15 -8.97
N ALA A 161 -1.30 13.98 -7.93
CA ALA A 161 -0.20 14.02 -6.97
C ALA A 161 0.03 12.64 -6.33
N ILE A 162 -1.03 11.99 -5.84
CA ILE A 162 -0.97 10.68 -5.16
C ILE A 162 -0.63 9.54 -6.13
N GLY A 163 -1.21 9.56 -7.33
CA GLY A 163 -1.07 8.47 -8.31
C GLY A 163 0.17 8.56 -9.20
N HIS A 164 0.89 9.69 -9.19
CA HIS A 164 2.02 9.92 -10.08
C HIS A 164 3.15 10.71 -9.42
N ASP A 165 2.91 11.99 -9.07
CA ASP A 165 3.99 12.92 -8.75
C ASP A 165 4.75 12.51 -7.48
N ASN A 166 4.04 12.04 -6.44
CA ASN A 166 4.63 11.58 -5.18
C ASN A 166 5.43 10.27 -5.36
N ALA A 167 4.98 9.39 -6.26
CA ALA A 167 5.71 8.16 -6.58
C ALA A 167 7.06 8.50 -7.26
N LEU A 168 7.05 9.43 -8.21
CA LEU A 168 8.29 9.92 -8.84
C LEU A 168 9.22 10.58 -7.81
N ALA A 169 8.69 11.46 -6.96
CA ALA A 169 9.47 12.12 -5.92
C ALA A 169 10.10 11.14 -4.92
N LEU A 170 9.43 9.99 -4.66
CA LEU A 170 9.94 8.96 -3.76
C LEU A 170 11.16 8.22 -4.33
N ILE A 171 11.20 8.00 -5.66
CA ILE A 171 12.25 7.23 -6.34
C ILE A 171 13.29 8.13 -7.01
N ASP A 172 12.95 9.37 -7.34
CA ASP A 172 13.87 10.32 -7.96
C ASP A 172 14.79 10.93 -6.89
N LYS A 173 16.07 10.67 -7.03
CA LYS A 173 17.13 11.12 -6.11
C LYS A 173 17.95 12.28 -6.69
N ARG A 174 17.43 12.93 -7.73
CA ARG A 174 18.08 14.11 -8.33
C ARG A 174 17.86 15.34 -7.52
#